data_c7ef3800c40e2f5c166d2b79b8a40157
#
_entry.id   c7ef3800c40e2f5c166d2b79b8a40157
#
_cell.length_a   1.000
_cell.length_b   1.000
_cell.length_c   1.000
_cell.angle_alpha   90.00
_cell.angle_beta   90.00
_cell.angle_gamma   90.00
#
_symmetry.space_group_name_H-M   'P 1'
#
loop_
_entity.id
_entity.type
_entity.pdbx_description
1 polymer ?
#
loop_
_entity_poly.entity_id
_entity_poly.type
_entity_poly.pdbx_seq_one_letter_code
_entity_poly.pdbx_strand_id
1 'polypeptide(L)'
;METKTKSKKPAKKKRRIFVRALDDGGEKSYEVRESSIHNRGVFATSDISAGERIIEYIGEKISKAESERRANLAWERAQKTGGGAVYLFTLNKKHDIDGAFPWNPARLINHSCDPNCEVDIVKGRIWIYSLRDIESGEELSFNYGFDLECFEDHPCRCGTRRCVGFIAGEEYWPEMKKRLKKKSGKKKK
;
A
#
# COMPACT_ATOMS: atom_id res chain seq x y z
N MET A 1 12.72 -56.17 -18.83
CA MET A 1 13.14 -54.82 -18.49
C MET A 1 11.96 -54.08 -17.86
N GLU A 2 11.89 -54.07 -16.53
CA GLU A 2 10.80 -53.40 -15.82
C GLU A 2 11.19 -51.92 -15.57
N THR A 3 10.43 -51.01 -16.17
CA THR A 3 10.59 -49.57 -15.96
C THR A 3 9.92 -49.15 -14.66
N LYS A 4 10.70 -48.92 -13.61
CA LYS A 4 10.24 -48.33 -12.35
C LYS A 4 9.83 -46.88 -12.54
N THR A 5 8.53 -46.61 -12.64
CA THR A 5 7.94 -45.27 -12.57
C THR A 5 8.10 -44.69 -11.15
N LYS A 6 8.96 -43.70 -11.01
CA LYS A 6 9.09 -42.94 -9.75
C LYS A 6 7.85 -42.08 -9.56
N SER A 7 7.00 -42.42 -8.61
CA SER A 7 5.89 -41.59 -8.19
C SER A 7 6.42 -40.29 -7.55
N LYS A 8 6.10 -39.14 -8.16
CA LYS A 8 6.36 -37.84 -7.57
C LYS A 8 5.50 -37.65 -6.32
N LYS A 9 6.11 -37.55 -5.14
CA LYS A 9 5.40 -37.14 -3.91
C LYS A 9 4.67 -35.81 -4.15
N PRO A 10 3.40 -35.66 -3.73
CA PRO A 10 2.68 -34.39 -3.89
C PRO A 10 3.38 -33.29 -3.10
N ALA A 11 3.57 -32.13 -3.74
CA ALA A 11 4.16 -30.98 -3.10
C ALA A 11 3.31 -30.56 -1.89
N LYS A 12 3.91 -30.48 -0.70
CA LYS A 12 3.23 -30.01 0.51
C LYS A 12 2.71 -28.59 0.25
N LYS A 13 1.38 -28.40 0.24
CA LYS A 13 0.77 -27.06 0.20
C LYS A 13 1.32 -26.23 1.37
N LYS A 14 2.05 -25.16 1.08
CA LYS A 14 2.53 -24.22 2.10
C LYS A 14 1.31 -23.64 2.81
N ARG A 15 1.27 -23.75 4.14
CA ARG A 15 0.21 -23.16 4.96
C ARG A 15 0.27 -21.63 4.84
N ARG A 16 -0.82 -21.00 4.43
CA ARG A 16 -0.93 -19.53 4.38
C ARG A 16 -0.96 -19.00 5.81
N ILE A 17 -0.21 -17.93 6.07
CA ILE A 17 -0.11 -17.28 7.39
C ILE A 17 -0.80 -15.92 7.26
N PHE A 18 -1.87 -15.70 8.02
CA PHE A 18 -2.60 -14.45 8.05
C PHE A 18 -2.30 -13.67 9.32
N VAL A 19 -2.00 -12.38 9.16
CA VAL A 19 -2.03 -11.40 10.24
C VAL A 19 -3.47 -10.90 10.33
N ARG A 20 -4.12 -11.14 11.45
CA ARG A 20 -5.50 -10.69 11.72
C ARG A 20 -5.46 -9.50 12.66
N ALA A 21 -6.45 -8.60 12.56
CA ALA A 21 -6.60 -7.50 13.50
C ALA A 21 -6.63 -8.00 14.94
N LEU A 22 -6.03 -7.24 15.83
CA LEU A 22 -6.25 -7.42 17.25
C LEU A 22 -7.65 -6.85 17.57
N ASP A 23 -8.46 -7.62 18.26
CA ASP A 23 -9.71 -7.13 18.82
C ASP A 23 -9.35 -6.38 20.12
N ASP A 24 -9.23 -5.07 20.02
CA ASP A 24 -8.95 -4.20 21.17
C ASP A 24 -10.24 -3.66 21.81
N GLY A 25 -11.42 -4.13 21.34
CA GLY A 25 -12.72 -3.78 21.90
C GLY A 25 -13.09 -2.31 21.76
N GLY A 26 -12.28 -1.51 21.04
CA GLY A 26 -12.52 -0.08 20.83
C GLY A 26 -13.54 0.19 19.73
N GLU A 27 -14.30 1.29 19.88
CA GLU A 27 -15.13 1.80 18.82
C GLU A 27 -14.24 2.30 17.67
N LYS A 28 -14.62 1.97 16.43
CA LYS A 28 -13.83 2.36 15.27
C LYS A 28 -14.02 3.85 14.98
N SER A 29 -12.93 4.59 14.99
CA SER A 29 -12.90 6.04 14.68
C SER A 29 -12.86 6.32 13.16
N TYR A 30 -13.22 5.34 12.30
CA TYR A 30 -13.17 5.48 10.85
C TYR A 30 -14.27 4.72 10.11
N GLU A 31 -14.59 5.19 8.93
CA GLU A 31 -15.49 4.54 7.97
C GLU A 31 -14.89 4.51 6.57
N VAL A 32 -15.46 3.67 5.69
CA VAL A 32 -15.05 3.59 4.27
C VAL A 32 -16.15 4.14 3.40
N ARG A 33 -15.85 5.17 2.58
CA ARG A 33 -16.78 5.77 1.61
C ARG A 33 -16.09 6.12 0.29
N GLU A 34 -16.81 6.71 -0.66
CA GLU A 34 -16.25 7.23 -1.91
C GLU A 34 -15.23 8.33 -1.64
N SER A 35 -14.15 8.37 -2.43
CA SER A 35 -13.05 9.31 -2.31
C SER A 35 -12.86 10.11 -3.58
N SER A 36 -12.55 11.39 -3.43
CA SER A 36 -12.14 12.27 -4.52
C SER A 36 -10.71 12.00 -5.01
N ILE A 37 -9.88 11.32 -4.22
CA ILE A 37 -8.51 10.96 -4.59
C ILE A 37 -8.54 9.76 -5.54
N HIS A 38 -9.13 8.64 -5.08
CA HIS A 38 -9.25 7.44 -5.90
C HIS A 38 -10.32 6.48 -5.34
N ASN A 39 -11.34 6.15 -6.14
CA ASN A 39 -12.40 5.18 -5.86
C ASN A 39 -13.00 5.30 -4.45
N ARG A 40 -12.43 4.60 -3.48
CA ARG A 40 -12.84 4.58 -2.07
C ARG A 40 -11.69 5.05 -1.20
N GLY A 41 -12.02 5.68 -0.08
CA GLY A 41 -11.10 6.12 0.96
C GLY A 41 -11.58 5.72 2.34
N VAL A 42 -10.72 5.91 3.32
CA VAL A 42 -11.01 5.74 4.75
C VAL A 42 -11.10 7.12 5.37
N PHE A 43 -12.15 7.40 6.10
CA PHE A 43 -12.44 8.73 6.67
C PHE A 43 -12.62 8.64 8.17
N ALA A 44 -12.16 9.64 8.90
CA ALA A 44 -12.39 9.76 10.34
C ALA A 44 -13.88 9.96 10.63
N THR A 45 -14.43 9.24 11.61
CA THR A 45 -15.81 9.39 12.09
C THR A 45 -15.91 10.25 13.36
N SER A 46 -14.78 10.49 14.01
CA SER A 46 -14.61 11.38 15.17
C SER A 46 -13.24 12.05 15.04
N ASP A 47 -13.00 13.08 15.85
CA ASP A 47 -11.69 13.69 15.95
C ASP A 47 -10.67 12.67 16.46
N ILE A 48 -9.46 12.68 15.89
CA ILE A 48 -8.35 11.79 16.21
C ILE A 48 -7.16 12.65 16.58
N SER A 49 -6.58 12.40 17.77
CA SER A 49 -5.44 13.18 18.25
C SER A 49 -4.14 12.79 17.56
N ALA A 50 -3.18 13.72 17.45
CA ALA A 50 -1.85 13.45 16.94
C ALA A 50 -1.17 12.29 17.70
N GLY A 51 -0.54 11.37 16.97
CA GLY A 51 0.12 10.17 17.51
C GLY A 51 -0.83 9.04 17.90
N GLU A 52 -2.13 9.16 17.65
CA GLU A 52 -3.09 8.11 17.93
C GLU A 52 -2.98 6.96 16.92
N ARG A 53 -3.07 5.74 17.43
CA ARG A 53 -3.10 4.52 16.62
C ARG A 53 -4.50 4.27 16.08
N ILE A 54 -4.67 4.33 14.75
CA ILE A 54 -5.98 4.31 14.11
C ILE A 54 -6.38 2.90 13.67
N ILE A 55 -5.52 2.26 12.87
CA ILE A 55 -5.87 1.00 12.19
C ILE A 55 -4.63 0.17 11.90
N GLU A 56 -4.79 -1.15 11.90
CA GLU A 56 -3.75 -2.08 11.49
C GLU A 56 -3.92 -2.49 10.02
N TYR A 57 -2.79 -2.54 9.30
CA TYR A 57 -2.75 -3.13 7.96
C TYR A 57 -2.57 -4.64 8.08
N ILE A 58 -3.63 -5.38 7.78
CA ILE A 58 -3.72 -6.83 7.99
C ILE A 58 -3.81 -7.58 6.68
N GLY A 59 -3.41 -8.85 6.67
CA GLY A 59 -3.43 -9.67 5.45
C GLY A 59 -2.66 -10.97 5.55
N GLU A 60 -2.32 -11.52 4.41
CA GLU A 60 -1.49 -12.72 4.32
C GLU A 60 -0.02 -12.33 4.39
N LYS A 61 0.71 -12.91 5.34
CA LYS A 61 2.17 -12.77 5.42
C LYS A 61 2.82 -13.67 4.37
N ILE A 62 3.53 -13.06 3.43
CA ILE A 62 4.15 -13.72 2.29
C ILE A 62 5.66 -13.42 2.23
N SER A 63 6.42 -14.27 1.51
CA SER A 63 7.84 -14.01 1.25
C SER A 63 8.02 -12.92 0.18
N LYS A 64 9.20 -12.29 0.11
CA LYS A 64 9.53 -11.31 -0.93
C LYS A 64 9.35 -11.87 -2.34
N ALA A 65 9.79 -13.11 -2.60
CA ALA A 65 9.62 -13.77 -3.90
C ALA A 65 8.14 -13.98 -4.28
N GLU A 66 7.28 -14.31 -3.30
CA GLU A 66 5.83 -14.43 -3.55
C GLU A 66 5.19 -13.06 -3.75
N SER A 67 5.66 -12.04 -3.02
CA SER A 67 5.22 -10.65 -3.19
C SER A 67 5.51 -10.15 -4.60
N GLU A 68 6.74 -10.31 -5.07
CA GLU A 68 7.15 -9.94 -6.43
C GLU A 68 6.31 -10.66 -7.50
N ARG A 69 6.10 -11.98 -7.33
CA ARG A 69 5.24 -12.75 -8.24
C ARG A 69 3.81 -12.20 -8.29
N ARG A 70 3.23 -11.83 -7.13
CA ARG A 70 1.87 -11.24 -7.09
C ARG A 70 1.83 -9.85 -7.68
N ALA A 71 2.84 -9.03 -7.44
CA ALA A 71 2.96 -7.70 -8.04
C ALA A 71 3.00 -7.79 -9.57
N ASN A 72 3.84 -8.66 -10.14
CA ASN A 72 3.95 -8.86 -11.58
C ASN A 72 2.61 -9.33 -12.19
N LEU A 73 1.91 -10.27 -11.57
CA LEU A 73 0.59 -10.70 -12.02
C LEU A 73 -0.47 -9.58 -11.94
N ALA A 74 -0.42 -8.75 -10.92
CA ALA A 74 -1.32 -7.60 -10.79
C ALA A 74 -1.03 -6.56 -11.89
N TRP A 75 0.24 -6.30 -12.16
CA TRP A 75 0.68 -5.40 -13.23
C TRP A 75 0.24 -5.89 -14.61
N GLU A 76 0.46 -7.18 -14.94
CA GLU A 76 0.01 -7.78 -16.19
C GLU A 76 -1.53 -7.67 -16.39
N ARG A 77 -2.30 -7.85 -15.31
CA ARG A 77 -3.75 -7.65 -15.34
C ARG A 77 -4.12 -6.20 -15.60
N ALA A 78 -3.45 -5.28 -14.90
CA ALA A 78 -3.68 -3.84 -15.07
C ALA A 78 -3.46 -3.38 -16.51
N GLN A 79 -2.42 -3.88 -17.18
CA GLN A 79 -2.15 -3.61 -18.60
C GLN A 79 -3.30 -4.07 -19.53
N LYS A 80 -3.96 -5.17 -19.19
CA LYS A 80 -5.06 -5.74 -20.00
C LYS A 80 -6.41 -5.08 -19.72
N THR A 81 -6.66 -4.65 -18.50
CA THR A 81 -7.98 -4.21 -18.04
C THR A 81 -8.07 -2.70 -17.81
N GLY A 82 -6.95 -1.99 -17.90
CA GLY A 82 -6.88 -0.56 -17.60
C GLY A 82 -7.04 -0.22 -16.11
N GLY A 83 -7.05 -1.21 -15.23
CA GLY A 83 -7.19 -1.02 -13.78
C GLY A 83 -6.49 -2.15 -13.01
N GLY A 84 -5.84 -1.78 -11.92
CA GLY A 84 -5.21 -2.72 -11.01
C GLY A 84 -4.71 -1.99 -9.77
N ALA A 85 -4.87 -2.63 -8.62
CA ALA A 85 -4.33 -2.15 -7.36
C ALA A 85 -3.46 -3.24 -6.75
N VAL A 86 -2.29 -2.85 -6.27
CA VAL A 86 -1.38 -3.71 -5.53
C VAL A 86 -1.49 -3.34 -4.05
N TYR A 87 -1.83 -4.31 -3.22
CA TYR A 87 -2.02 -4.14 -1.77
C TYR A 87 -0.92 -4.84 -0.98
N LEU A 88 0.33 -4.72 -1.47
CA LEU A 88 1.51 -5.34 -0.87
C LEU A 88 2.22 -4.32 0.01
N PHE A 89 2.39 -4.64 1.27
CA PHE A 89 3.04 -3.77 2.24
C PHE A 89 4.28 -4.44 2.83
N THR A 90 5.43 -3.75 2.79
CA THR A 90 6.68 -4.27 3.33
C THR A 90 6.62 -4.38 4.85
N LEU A 91 6.71 -5.62 5.36
CA LEU A 91 6.79 -5.87 6.80
C LEU A 91 8.24 -5.85 7.30
N ASN A 92 9.16 -6.44 6.54
CA ASN A 92 10.59 -6.50 6.85
C ASN A 92 11.38 -7.01 5.65
N LYS A 93 12.70 -7.20 5.82
CA LYS A 93 13.60 -7.68 4.75
C LYS A 93 13.22 -9.04 4.15
N LYS A 94 12.40 -9.86 4.82
CA LYS A 94 12.05 -11.24 4.41
C LYS A 94 10.60 -11.39 3.98
N HIS A 95 9.71 -10.53 4.46
CA HIS A 95 8.27 -10.71 4.31
C HIS A 95 7.56 -9.40 4.00
N ASP A 96 6.46 -9.54 3.27
CA ASP A 96 5.44 -8.53 3.05
C ASP A 96 4.09 -9.02 3.59
N ILE A 97 3.15 -8.08 3.75
CA ILE A 97 1.73 -8.37 3.97
C ILE A 97 0.99 -8.11 2.66
N ASP A 98 0.33 -9.13 2.14
CA ASP A 98 -0.67 -8.97 1.08
C ASP A 98 -2.01 -8.65 1.73
N GLY A 99 -2.42 -7.40 1.63
CA GLY A 99 -3.66 -6.88 2.21
C GLY A 99 -4.86 -6.90 1.26
N ALA A 100 -4.79 -7.57 0.12
CA ALA A 100 -5.85 -7.61 -0.91
C ALA A 100 -7.12 -8.38 -0.46
N PHE A 101 -7.57 -8.17 0.76
CA PHE A 101 -8.72 -8.85 1.35
C PHE A 101 -9.80 -7.86 1.77
N PRO A 102 -11.11 -8.18 1.55
CA PRO A 102 -12.22 -7.29 1.91
C PRO A 102 -12.26 -6.91 3.38
N TRP A 103 -11.77 -7.78 4.27
CA TRP A 103 -11.74 -7.57 5.71
C TRP A 103 -10.54 -6.72 6.20
N ASN A 104 -9.71 -6.20 5.29
CA ASN A 104 -8.65 -5.23 5.57
C ASN A 104 -9.06 -3.84 5.06
N PRO A 105 -9.77 -3.01 5.81
CA PRO A 105 -10.16 -1.67 5.36
C PRO A 105 -8.96 -0.74 5.18
N ALA A 106 -7.84 -0.93 5.91
CA ALA A 106 -6.63 -0.12 5.77
C ALA A 106 -6.05 -0.11 4.34
N ARG A 107 -6.32 -1.14 3.53
CA ARG A 107 -5.93 -1.18 2.10
C ARG A 107 -6.57 -0.08 1.26
N LEU A 108 -7.61 0.57 1.77
CA LEU A 108 -8.35 1.64 1.08
C LEU A 108 -7.91 3.04 1.50
N ILE A 109 -6.95 3.16 2.42
CA ILE A 109 -6.34 4.45 2.74
C ILE A 109 -5.53 4.90 1.54
N ASN A 110 -5.83 6.08 1.01
CA ASN A 110 -5.22 6.61 -0.19
C ASN A 110 -3.84 7.24 0.08
N HIS A 111 -3.06 7.39 -1.01
CA HIS A 111 -1.79 8.11 -0.94
C HIS A 111 -2.01 9.62 -0.92
N SER A 112 -1.20 10.32 -0.13
CA SER A 112 -1.03 11.77 -0.21
C SER A 112 0.44 12.17 -0.19
N CYS A 113 0.78 13.25 -0.92
CA CYS A 113 2.07 13.93 -0.82
C CYS A 113 2.14 14.86 0.40
N ASP A 114 1.01 15.10 1.06
CA ASP A 114 0.87 15.86 2.31
C ASP A 114 -0.07 15.07 3.24
N PRO A 115 0.42 13.94 3.77
CA PRO A 115 -0.41 12.98 4.49
C PRO A 115 -0.77 13.47 5.90
N ASN A 116 -1.90 12.98 6.42
CA ASN A 116 -2.28 13.14 7.82
C ASN A 116 -1.99 11.89 8.67
N CYS A 117 -1.52 10.83 8.05
CA CYS A 117 -1.14 9.59 8.74
C CYS A 117 0.27 9.15 8.35
N GLU A 118 0.88 8.37 9.23
CA GLU A 118 2.13 7.65 8.99
C GLU A 118 1.97 6.17 9.31
N VAL A 119 2.96 5.39 8.90
CA VAL A 119 2.98 3.95 9.12
C VAL A 119 4.18 3.55 9.95
N ASP A 120 3.96 2.76 11.01
CA ASP A 120 5.03 2.18 11.81
C ASP A 120 4.86 0.66 11.95
N ILE A 121 5.99 -0.03 12.13
CA ILE A 121 6.04 -1.49 12.30
C ILE A 121 6.39 -1.82 13.74
N VAL A 122 5.36 -2.06 14.53
CA VAL A 122 5.49 -2.38 15.95
C VAL A 122 5.32 -3.88 16.17
N LYS A 123 6.33 -4.53 16.75
CA LYS A 123 6.33 -5.98 17.07
C LYS A 123 5.90 -6.88 15.89
N GLY A 124 6.33 -6.52 14.67
CA GLY A 124 6.04 -7.28 13.45
C GLY A 124 4.60 -7.13 12.94
N ARG A 125 3.93 -6.05 13.28
CA ARG A 125 2.60 -5.63 12.82
C ARG A 125 2.68 -4.23 12.24
N ILE A 126 1.93 -3.96 11.20
CA ILE A 126 1.92 -2.68 10.48
C ILE A 126 0.76 -1.86 11.00
N TRP A 127 1.05 -0.72 11.60
CA TRP A 127 0.07 0.18 12.18
C TRP A 127 0.07 1.53 11.48
N ILE A 128 -1.10 2.12 11.37
CA ILE A 128 -1.29 3.48 10.85
C ILE A 128 -1.66 4.38 12.02
N TYR A 129 -0.90 5.46 12.14
CA TYR A 129 -0.99 6.47 13.19
C TYR A 129 -1.32 7.83 12.59
N SER A 130 -1.99 8.69 13.34
CA SER A 130 -2.14 10.09 12.98
C SER A 130 -0.82 10.86 13.13
N LEU A 131 -0.43 11.64 12.13
CA LEU A 131 0.72 12.56 12.16
C LEU A 131 0.39 13.88 12.86
N ARG A 132 -0.87 14.27 12.86
CA ARG A 132 -1.42 15.49 13.43
C ARG A 132 -2.83 15.22 13.92
N ASP A 133 -3.43 16.20 14.57
CA ASP A 133 -4.86 16.16 14.84
C ASP A 133 -5.63 16.06 13.51
N ILE A 134 -6.64 15.18 13.47
CA ILE A 134 -7.49 14.90 12.30
C ILE A 134 -8.92 15.15 12.73
N GLU A 135 -9.63 16.02 12.00
CA GLU A 135 -11.02 16.33 12.30
C GLU A 135 -11.95 15.23 11.76
N SER A 136 -13.10 15.06 12.40
CA SER A 136 -14.15 14.18 11.92
C SER A 136 -14.54 14.55 10.47
N GLY A 137 -14.60 13.55 9.60
CA GLY A 137 -14.88 13.72 8.18
C GLY A 137 -13.66 13.89 7.27
N GLU A 138 -12.43 14.09 7.81
CA GLU A 138 -11.21 14.09 7.00
C GLU A 138 -10.92 12.70 6.42
N GLU A 139 -10.41 12.67 5.17
CA GLU A 139 -9.89 11.44 4.57
C GLU A 139 -8.51 11.13 5.13
N LEU A 140 -8.33 9.91 5.65
CA LEU A 140 -7.03 9.40 6.09
C LEU A 140 -6.15 9.11 4.88
N SER A 141 -4.90 9.53 4.95
CA SER A 141 -3.94 9.31 3.87
C SER A 141 -2.52 9.15 4.41
N PHE A 142 -1.71 8.33 3.75
CA PHE A 142 -0.28 8.23 4.06
C PHE A 142 0.56 8.22 2.79
N ASN A 143 1.86 8.51 2.91
CA ASN A 143 2.77 8.40 1.78
C ASN A 143 3.11 6.91 1.56
N TYR A 144 2.83 6.39 0.37
CA TYR A 144 3.07 4.97 0.03
C TYR A 144 4.56 4.60 -0.03
N GLY A 145 5.46 5.59 -0.09
CA GLY A 145 6.90 5.37 -0.09
C GLY A 145 7.42 4.64 -1.31
N PHE A 146 6.77 4.75 -2.48
CA PHE A 146 7.24 4.11 -3.70
C PHE A 146 8.62 4.65 -4.09
N ASP A 147 9.47 3.76 -4.59
CA ASP A 147 10.76 4.12 -5.16
C ASP A 147 10.63 4.73 -6.57
N LEU A 148 11.76 4.92 -7.25
CA LEU A 148 11.80 5.53 -8.57
C LEU A 148 11.87 4.53 -9.73
N GLU A 149 11.60 3.26 -9.52
CA GLU A 149 11.69 2.26 -10.62
C GLU A 149 10.56 2.48 -11.63
N CYS A 150 9.33 2.64 -11.14
CA CYS A 150 8.14 2.80 -11.99
C CYS A 150 7.23 3.97 -11.57
N PHE A 151 7.76 5.01 -10.91
CA PHE A 151 6.95 6.11 -10.40
C PHE A 151 6.10 6.81 -11.47
N GLU A 152 6.56 6.82 -12.74
CA GLU A 152 5.86 7.46 -13.86
C GLU A 152 4.53 6.75 -14.18
N ASP A 153 4.40 5.48 -13.84
CA ASP A 153 3.18 4.70 -14.01
C ASP A 153 2.15 4.96 -12.89
N HIS A 154 2.55 5.74 -11.87
CA HIS A 154 1.75 6.02 -10.69
C HIS A 154 1.49 7.53 -10.51
N PRO A 155 0.64 8.16 -11.35
CA PRO A 155 0.29 9.57 -11.20
C PRO A 155 -0.47 9.80 -9.88
N CYS A 156 -0.04 10.82 -9.11
CA CYS A 156 -0.70 11.22 -7.88
C CYS A 156 -1.87 12.16 -8.15
N ARG A 157 -2.98 11.93 -7.48
CA ARG A 157 -4.22 12.74 -7.56
C ARG A 157 -4.64 13.28 -6.19
N CYS A 158 -3.73 13.38 -5.21
CA CYS A 158 -4.06 13.81 -3.85
C CYS A 158 -4.59 15.25 -3.75
N GLY A 159 -4.37 16.08 -4.76
CA GLY A 159 -4.89 17.46 -4.80
C GLY A 159 -4.27 18.44 -3.80
N THR A 160 -3.29 18.01 -3.00
CA THR A 160 -2.65 18.88 -1.99
C THR A 160 -1.70 19.89 -2.62
N ARG A 161 -1.41 20.97 -1.91
CA ARG A 161 -0.43 22.01 -2.34
C ARG A 161 0.99 21.44 -2.50
N ARG A 162 1.36 20.41 -1.73
CA ARG A 162 2.66 19.74 -1.80
C ARG A 162 2.74 18.66 -2.87
N CYS A 163 1.67 18.42 -3.62
CA CYS A 163 1.62 17.34 -4.60
C CYS A 163 2.74 17.47 -5.64
N VAL A 164 3.54 16.41 -5.77
CA VAL A 164 4.66 16.33 -6.73
C VAL A 164 4.27 15.68 -8.06
N GLY A 165 2.99 15.32 -8.24
CA GLY A 165 2.41 14.77 -9.46
C GLY A 165 2.52 13.25 -9.60
N PHE A 166 3.31 12.59 -8.75
CA PHE A 166 3.50 11.13 -8.77
C PHE A 166 3.52 10.55 -7.36
N ILE A 167 3.21 9.27 -7.24
CA ILE A 167 3.33 8.51 -5.99
C ILE A 167 4.78 8.11 -5.81
N ALA A 168 5.50 8.78 -4.90
CA ALA A 168 6.87 8.47 -4.56
C ALA A 168 7.16 8.85 -3.11
N GLY A 169 8.08 8.13 -2.46
CA GLY A 169 8.58 8.48 -1.13
C GLY A 169 9.21 9.89 -1.14
N GLU A 170 9.03 10.64 -0.06
CA GLU A 170 9.50 12.03 0.04
C GLU A 170 11.02 12.12 -0.16
N GLU A 171 11.77 11.13 0.29
CA GLU A 171 13.21 11.01 0.11
C GLU A 171 13.65 10.98 -1.35
N TYR A 172 12.78 10.53 -2.25
CA TYR A 172 13.05 10.42 -3.68
C TYR A 172 12.67 11.67 -4.49
N TRP A 173 11.93 12.62 -3.93
CA TRP A 173 11.44 13.80 -4.66
C TRP A 173 12.52 14.64 -5.34
N PRO A 174 13.70 14.88 -4.75
CA PRO A 174 14.75 15.63 -5.42
C PRO A 174 15.22 14.96 -6.72
N GLU A 175 15.47 13.66 -6.68
CA GLU A 175 15.94 12.90 -7.85
C GLU A 175 14.81 12.73 -8.89
N MET A 176 13.58 12.50 -8.47
CA MET A 176 12.40 12.44 -9.33
C MET A 176 12.25 13.72 -10.15
N LYS A 177 12.29 14.89 -9.49
CA LYS A 177 12.21 16.20 -10.15
C LYS A 177 13.34 16.42 -11.17
N LYS A 178 14.54 15.92 -10.88
CA LYS A 178 15.70 15.97 -11.79
C LYS A 178 15.48 15.07 -13.01
N ARG A 179 14.95 13.85 -12.85
CA ARG A 179 14.62 12.94 -13.97
C ARG A 179 13.57 13.55 -14.90
N LEU A 180 12.50 14.13 -14.34
CA LEU A 180 11.43 14.78 -15.10
C LEU A 180 11.94 15.98 -15.91
N LYS A 181 12.79 16.86 -15.33
CA LYS A 181 13.42 17.99 -16.06
C LYS A 181 14.27 17.54 -17.22
N LYS A 182 15.08 16.47 -17.08
CA LYS A 182 15.90 15.93 -18.16
C LYS A 182 15.05 15.39 -19.33
N LYS A 183 13.90 14.75 -19.03
CA LYS A 183 12.99 14.24 -20.09
C LYS A 183 12.30 15.38 -20.84
N SER A 184 11.86 16.43 -20.14
CA SER A 184 11.22 17.59 -20.77
C SER A 184 12.18 18.38 -21.67
N GLY A 185 13.47 18.48 -21.31
CA GLY A 185 14.50 19.11 -22.13
C GLY A 185 14.86 18.34 -23.42
N LYS A 186 14.69 17.00 -23.43
CA LYS A 186 14.93 16.17 -24.62
C LYS A 186 13.77 16.19 -25.63
N LYS A 187 12.55 16.54 -25.22
CA LYS A 187 11.38 16.67 -26.11
C LYS A 187 11.32 18.03 -26.84
N LYS A 188 12.18 18.99 -26.48
CA LYS A 188 12.24 20.33 -27.11
C LYS A 188 13.39 20.48 -28.11
N LYS A 189 14.13 19.43 -28.38
CA LYS A 189 15.13 19.33 -29.46
C LYS A 189 14.65 18.32 -30.51
#